data_b145b9a33fe658eefc8e9bcb0d6827ad
#
_entry.id   b145b9a33fe658eefc8e9bcb0d6827ad
#
_cell.length_a   1.000
_cell.length_b   1.000
_cell.length_c   1.000
_cell.angle_alpha   90.00
_cell.angle_beta   90.00
_cell.angle_gamma   90.00
#
_symmetry.space_group_name_H-M   'P 1'
#
loop_
_entity.id
_entity.type
_entity.pdbx_description
1 polymer ?
#
loop_
_entity_poly.entity_id
_entity_poly.type
_entity_poly.pdbx_seq_one_letter_code
_entity_poly.pdbx_strand_id
1 'polypeptide(L)'
;MATPLHTPLHRQQNYWKDHGIELSKKTMSNWMICLAKLFVVIVELMKEHLLDSGYVSVDETKLKIISSKTVSCMWTYTTGDRDARRITVFEAKNQKLAIDNADFLSGFNRIASRYF
;
A
#
# COMPACT_ATOMS: atom_id res chain seq x y z
N MET A 1 -13.65 20.66 3.68
CA MET A 1 -12.33 20.25 3.16
C MET A 1 -11.63 19.46 4.24
N ALA A 2 -11.66 18.13 4.16
CA ALA A 2 -10.97 17.31 5.15
C ALA A 2 -9.48 17.38 4.86
N THR A 3 -8.73 18.07 5.66
CA THR A 3 -7.27 17.92 5.73
C THR A 3 -6.99 16.45 6.01
N PRO A 4 -6.13 15.76 5.25
CA PRO A 4 -5.69 14.43 5.61
C PRO A 4 -4.96 14.53 6.94
N LEU A 5 -5.70 14.27 8.00
CA LEU A 5 -5.15 14.22 9.34
C LEU A 5 -4.31 12.94 9.40
N HIS A 6 -3.01 13.06 9.24
CA HIS A 6 -2.06 11.99 9.53
C HIS A 6 -2.08 11.72 11.05
N THR A 7 -3.20 11.17 11.50
CA THR A 7 -3.45 10.95 12.92
C THR A 7 -3.31 9.48 13.26
N PRO A 8 -2.28 9.11 14.03
CA PRO A 8 -2.18 7.76 14.59
C PRO A 8 -3.42 7.44 15.45
N LEU A 9 -3.72 6.16 15.61
CA LEU A 9 -4.93 5.70 16.32
C LEU A 9 -5.07 6.30 17.74
N HIS A 10 -3.97 6.54 18.44
CA HIS A 10 -4.02 7.12 19.79
C HIS A 10 -4.52 8.58 19.79
N ARG A 11 -4.20 9.36 18.75
CA ARG A 11 -4.72 10.73 18.60
C ARG A 11 -6.19 10.71 18.23
N GLN A 12 -6.60 9.78 17.38
CA GLN A 12 -8.00 9.58 17.05
C GLN A 12 -8.81 9.17 18.28
N GLN A 13 -8.26 8.30 19.13
CA GLN A 13 -8.92 7.90 20.39
C GLN A 13 -9.18 9.12 21.29
N ASN A 14 -8.19 10.01 21.46
CA ASN A 14 -8.35 11.21 22.25
C ASN A 14 -9.40 12.15 21.65
N TYR A 15 -9.36 12.35 20.34
CA TYR A 15 -10.35 13.15 19.63
C TYR A 15 -11.78 12.66 19.88
N TRP A 16 -12.04 11.35 19.74
CA TRP A 16 -13.36 10.78 19.98
C TRP A 16 -13.78 10.87 21.43
N LYS A 17 -12.86 10.68 22.37
CA LYS A 17 -13.12 10.85 23.79
C LYS A 17 -13.55 12.27 24.14
N ASP A 18 -12.92 13.26 23.56
CA ASP A 18 -13.29 14.69 23.75
C ASP A 18 -14.70 15.01 23.23
N HIS A 19 -15.18 14.20 22.28
CA HIS A 19 -16.56 14.27 21.75
C HIS A 19 -17.55 13.31 22.44
N GLY A 20 -17.16 12.72 23.57
CA GLY A 20 -18.02 11.84 24.37
C GLY A 20 -18.13 10.40 23.85
N ILE A 21 -17.26 9.99 22.92
CA ILE A 21 -17.25 8.64 22.37
C ILE A 21 -16.03 7.88 22.86
N GLU A 22 -16.23 6.80 23.61
CA GLU A 22 -15.14 5.95 24.06
C GLU A 22 -14.86 4.83 23.05
N LEU A 23 -13.74 4.97 22.32
CA LEU A 23 -13.24 3.95 21.39
C LEU A 23 -11.87 3.47 21.84
N SER A 24 -11.72 2.16 22.02
CA SER A 24 -10.40 1.61 22.33
C SER A 24 -9.52 1.50 21.07
N LYS A 25 -8.20 1.63 21.24
CA LYS A 25 -7.23 1.41 20.17
C LYS A 25 -7.38 0.02 19.53
N LYS A 26 -7.69 -0.98 20.37
CA LYS A 26 -7.90 -2.37 19.94
C LYS A 26 -9.10 -2.48 18.99
N THR A 27 -10.20 -1.82 19.32
CA THR A 27 -11.40 -1.80 18.47
C THR A 27 -11.11 -1.15 17.12
N MET A 28 -10.47 0.02 17.12
CA MET A 28 -10.09 0.71 15.87
C MET A 28 -9.11 -0.10 15.04
N SER A 29 -8.13 -0.74 15.68
CA SER A 29 -7.18 -1.62 14.97
C SER A 29 -7.89 -2.82 14.34
N ASN A 30 -8.81 -3.45 15.03
CA ASN A 30 -9.61 -4.56 14.49
C ASN A 30 -10.45 -4.11 13.28
N TRP A 31 -11.05 -2.92 13.34
CA TRP A 31 -11.77 -2.37 12.19
C TRP A 31 -10.88 -2.18 10.98
N MET A 32 -9.66 -1.65 11.17
CA MET A 32 -8.69 -1.51 10.10
C MET A 32 -8.31 -2.85 9.47
N ILE A 33 -8.11 -3.88 10.30
CA ILE A 33 -7.80 -5.23 9.82
C ILE A 33 -8.98 -5.82 9.02
N CYS A 34 -10.21 -5.65 9.51
CA CYS A 34 -11.40 -6.10 8.78
C CYS A 34 -11.58 -5.39 7.45
N LEU A 35 -11.40 -4.06 7.42
CA LEU A 35 -11.46 -3.28 6.19
C LEU A 35 -10.36 -3.69 5.20
N ALA A 36 -9.14 -3.93 5.67
CA ALA A 36 -8.04 -4.38 4.82
C ALA A 36 -8.38 -5.69 4.08
N LYS A 37 -9.09 -6.62 4.73
CA LYS A 37 -9.56 -7.86 4.09
C LYS A 37 -10.58 -7.60 2.98
N LEU A 38 -11.45 -6.62 3.16
CA LEU A 38 -12.43 -6.24 2.13
C LEU A 38 -11.77 -5.54 0.94
N PHE A 39 -10.72 -4.76 1.19
CA PHE A 39 -10.00 -4.06 0.13
C PHE A 39 -9.12 -4.95 -0.74
N VAL A 40 -8.86 -6.19 -0.36
CA VAL A 40 -8.08 -7.14 -1.18
C VAL A 40 -8.67 -7.25 -2.59
N VAL A 41 -9.99 -7.35 -2.73
CA VAL A 41 -10.65 -7.43 -4.04
C VAL A 41 -10.39 -6.19 -4.89
N ILE A 42 -10.43 -5.00 -4.27
CA ILE A 42 -10.16 -3.73 -4.96
C ILE A 42 -8.69 -3.69 -5.42
N VAL A 43 -7.77 -4.12 -4.57
CA VAL A 43 -6.34 -4.18 -4.90
C VAL A 43 -6.08 -5.14 -6.06
N GLU A 44 -6.75 -6.30 -6.11
CA GLU A 44 -6.64 -7.24 -7.24
C GLU A 44 -7.12 -6.61 -8.55
N LEU A 45 -8.26 -5.92 -8.55
CA LEU A 45 -8.76 -5.19 -9.72
C LEU A 45 -7.82 -4.06 -10.16
N MET A 46 -7.22 -3.36 -9.19
CA MET A 46 -6.21 -2.33 -9.48
C MET A 46 -4.95 -2.95 -10.12
N LYS A 47 -4.51 -4.11 -9.66
CA LYS A 47 -3.39 -4.86 -10.25
C LYS A 47 -3.69 -5.28 -11.68
N GLU A 48 -4.86 -5.85 -11.94
CA GLU A 48 -5.28 -6.23 -13.30
C GLU A 48 -5.25 -5.02 -14.24
N HIS A 49 -5.85 -3.91 -13.85
CA HIS A 49 -5.82 -2.70 -14.66
C HIS A 49 -4.41 -2.14 -14.88
N LEU A 50 -3.56 -2.24 -13.87
CA LEU A 50 -2.17 -1.79 -13.94
C LEU A 50 -1.37 -2.64 -14.94
N LEU A 51 -1.62 -3.95 -15.01
CA LEU A 51 -1.01 -4.85 -15.98
C LEU A 51 -1.50 -4.58 -17.40
N ASP A 52 -2.77 -4.20 -17.57
CA ASP A 52 -3.36 -3.87 -18.87
C ASP A 52 -2.92 -2.50 -19.43
N SER A 53 -2.38 -1.63 -18.60
CA SER A 53 -2.01 -0.25 -19.00
C SER A 53 -0.86 -0.16 -20.00
N GLY A 54 -0.17 -1.27 -20.27
CA GLY A 54 0.96 -1.34 -21.21
C GLY A 54 2.27 -0.71 -20.73
N TYR A 55 2.26 0.00 -19.60
CA TYR A 55 3.44 0.59 -18.96
C TYR A 55 3.28 0.65 -17.44
N VAL A 56 4.22 0.06 -16.72
CA VAL A 56 4.28 0.13 -15.26
C VAL A 56 5.62 0.68 -14.82
N SER A 57 5.57 1.73 -14.02
CA SER A 57 6.75 2.25 -13.31
C SER A 57 6.86 1.55 -11.96
N VAL A 58 8.01 0.99 -11.67
CA VAL A 58 8.29 0.27 -10.43
C VAL A 58 9.39 1.00 -9.68
N ASP A 59 9.15 1.28 -8.40
CA ASP A 59 10.10 1.92 -7.50
C ASP A 59 10.22 1.15 -6.18
N GLU A 60 11.43 1.07 -5.64
CA GLU A 60 11.72 0.37 -4.40
C GLU A 60 12.19 1.34 -3.33
N THR A 61 11.52 1.34 -2.18
CA THR A 61 11.92 2.11 -1.00
C THR A 61 12.22 1.19 0.17
N LYS A 62 13.41 1.31 0.75
CA LYS A 62 13.80 0.53 1.92
C LYS A 62 13.03 1.00 3.15
N LEU A 63 12.40 0.05 3.83
CA LEU A 63 11.67 0.26 5.08
C LEU A 63 12.34 -0.46 6.23
N LYS A 64 12.46 0.24 7.36
CA LYS A 64 12.89 -0.37 8.61
C LYS A 64 11.67 -0.70 9.47
N ILE A 65 11.35 -1.98 9.59
CA ILE A 65 10.26 -2.45 10.44
C ILE A 65 10.79 -2.67 11.85
N ILE A 66 10.19 -2.00 12.83
CA ILE A 66 10.64 -2.01 14.24
C ILE A 66 10.57 -3.41 14.86
N SER A 67 9.62 -4.23 14.45
CA SER A 67 9.37 -5.57 14.99
C SER A 67 10.22 -6.68 14.35
N SER A 68 10.85 -6.42 13.22
CA SER A 68 11.68 -7.40 12.54
C SER A 68 13.12 -6.90 12.42
N LYS A 69 14.08 -7.80 12.69
CA LYS A 69 15.51 -7.52 12.45
C LYS A 69 15.88 -7.50 10.97
N THR A 70 14.92 -7.76 10.08
CA THR A 70 15.11 -7.82 8.64
C THR A 70 14.71 -6.51 7.99
N VAL A 71 15.49 -6.08 7.02
CA VAL A 71 15.15 -4.94 6.17
C VAL A 71 14.01 -5.39 5.24
N SER A 72 12.93 -4.61 5.23
CA SER A 72 11.82 -4.79 4.33
C SER A 72 11.84 -3.71 3.27
N CYS A 73 11.30 -4.00 2.09
CA CYS A 73 11.17 -3.04 1.01
C CYS A 73 9.69 -2.76 0.75
N MET A 74 9.38 -1.51 0.48
CA MET A 74 8.10 -1.09 -0.08
C MET A 74 8.26 -0.96 -1.58
N TRP A 75 7.52 -1.74 -2.31
CA TRP A 75 7.43 -1.66 -3.75
C TRP A 75 6.25 -0.78 -4.15
N THR A 76 6.49 0.15 -5.04
CA THR A 76 5.47 1.03 -5.58
C THR A 76 5.31 0.75 -7.06
N TYR A 77 4.12 0.38 -7.48
CA TYR A 77 3.77 0.14 -8.87
C TYR A 77 2.83 1.25 -9.32
N THR A 78 3.17 1.95 -10.39
CA THR A 78 2.37 3.09 -10.87
C THR A 78 2.17 2.97 -12.38
N THR A 79 0.96 3.26 -12.84
CA THR A 79 0.66 3.40 -14.27
C THR A 79 1.42 4.57 -14.88
N GLY A 80 1.69 4.51 -16.20
CA GLY A 80 2.38 5.58 -16.91
C GLY A 80 1.62 6.91 -16.92
N ASP A 81 2.35 8.00 -17.13
CA ASP A 81 1.77 9.36 -17.15
C ASP A 81 0.76 9.59 -18.28
N ARG A 82 0.77 8.73 -19.29
CA ARG A 82 -0.16 8.78 -20.44
C ARG A 82 -1.44 8.01 -20.23
N ASP A 83 -1.55 7.27 -19.12
CA ASP A 83 -2.77 6.55 -18.81
C ASP A 83 -3.84 7.52 -18.30
N ALA A 84 -5.06 7.36 -18.82
CA ALA A 84 -6.22 8.17 -18.40
C ALA A 84 -6.60 7.92 -16.92
N ARG A 85 -6.19 6.79 -16.36
CA ARG A 85 -6.45 6.42 -14.96
C ARG A 85 -5.12 6.17 -14.25
N ARG A 86 -4.73 7.08 -13.38
CA ARG A 86 -3.58 6.88 -12.51
C ARG A 86 -3.91 5.92 -11.39
N ILE A 87 -3.20 4.80 -11.36
CA ILE A 87 -3.27 3.81 -10.29
C ILE A 87 -1.89 3.66 -9.69
N THR A 88 -1.83 3.68 -8.37
CA THR A 88 -0.62 3.40 -7.60
C THR A 88 -0.91 2.32 -6.58
N VAL A 89 -0.15 1.23 -6.62
CA VAL A 89 -0.25 0.12 -5.67
C VAL A 89 1.04 0.04 -4.87
N PHE A 90 0.91 -0.10 -3.56
CA PHE A 90 2.02 -0.29 -2.64
C PHE A 90 2.04 -1.72 -2.13
N GLU A 91 3.19 -2.37 -2.16
CA GLU A 91 3.37 -3.71 -1.64
C GLU A 91 4.60 -3.79 -0.75
N ALA A 92 4.42 -4.22 0.51
CA ALA A 92 5.53 -4.42 1.43
C ALA A 92 6.02 -5.88 1.35
N LYS A 93 7.29 -6.07 1.02
CA LYS A 93 7.93 -7.40 0.96
C LYS A 93 9.22 -7.43 1.76
N ASN A 94 9.56 -8.59 2.32
CA ASN A 94 10.87 -8.80 2.91
C ASN A 94 11.95 -8.82 1.82
N GLN A 95 13.11 -8.22 2.09
CA GLN A 95 14.20 -8.09 1.12
C GLN A 95 14.67 -9.42 0.49
N LYS A 96 14.49 -10.55 1.20
CA LYS A 96 14.81 -11.90 0.68
C LYS A 96 13.92 -12.34 -0.48
N LEU A 97 12.78 -11.71 -0.68
CA LEU A 97 11.76 -12.04 -1.69
C LEU A 97 11.78 -11.08 -2.89
N ALA A 98 12.85 -10.32 -3.06
CA ALA A 98 13.02 -9.43 -4.22
C ALA A 98 12.98 -10.19 -5.57
N ILE A 99 13.19 -11.51 -5.54
CA ILE A 99 13.07 -12.41 -6.71
C ILE A 99 11.60 -12.65 -7.08
N ASP A 100 10.66 -12.48 -6.13
CA ASP A 100 9.23 -12.77 -6.34
C ASP A 100 8.44 -11.63 -7.01
N ASN A 101 9.10 -10.56 -7.44
CA ASN A 101 8.45 -9.57 -8.31
C ASN A 101 8.05 -10.15 -9.67
N ALA A 102 8.64 -11.27 -10.03
CA ALA A 102 8.23 -12.05 -11.20
C ALA A 102 6.77 -12.49 -11.10
N ASP A 103 6.25 -12.78 -9.90
CA ASP A 103 4.85 -13.21 -9.72
C ASP A 103 3.86 -12.06 -9.91
N PHE A 104 4.20 -10.84 -9.42
CA PHE A 104 3.35 -9.67 -9.63
C PHE A 104 3.32 -9.25 -11.10
N LEU A 105 4.46 -9.37 -11.77
CA LEU A 105 4.67 -8.94 -13.16
C LEU A 105 4.58 -10.12 -14.16
N SER A 106 4.19 -11.31 -13.71
CA SER A 106 3.97 -12.45 -14.59
C SER A 106 2.84 -12.15 -15.57
N GLY A 107 3.19 -11.91 -16.81
CA GLY A 107 2.25 -11.49 -17.86
C GLY A 107 2.52 -10.09 -18.41
N PHE A 108 3.50 -9.35 -17.87
CA PHE A 108 3.82 -8.02 -18.35
C PHE A 108 5.01 -8.00 -19.32
N ASN A 109 4.78 -7.50 -20.54
CA ASN A 109 5.78 -7.50 -21.62
C ASN A 109 6.76 -6.30 -21.62
N ARG A 110 6.53 -5.27 -20.79
CA ARG A 110 7.38 -4.06 -20.72
C ARG A 110 7.48 -3.52 -19.30
N ILE A 111 8.63 -3.68 -18.70
CA ILE A 111 8.96 -3.10 -17.38
C ILE A 111 9.94 -1.95 -17.62
N ALA A 112 9.58 -0.74 -17.19
CA ALA A 112 10.54 0.33 -17.03
C ALA A 112 10.85 0.50 -15.54
N SER A 113 12.03 0.09 -15.13
CA SER A 113 12.55 0.33 -13.78
C SER A 113 13.26 1.70 -13.76
N ARG A 114 12.80 2.60 -12.91
CA ARG A 114 13.59 3.78 -12.55
C ARG A 114 14.38 3.48 -11.29
N TYR A 115 15.66 3.36 -11.44
CA TYR A 115 16.60 3.42 -10.31
C TYR A 115 16.92 4.90 -10.05
N PHE A 116 16.66 5.30 -8.84
CA PHE A 116 17.25 6.51 -8.27
C PHE A 116 18.29 6.12 -7.23
#